data_0befa8a78d846b9a606cb3cf90ed41e8
#
_entry.id   0befa8a78d846b9a606cb3cf90ed41e8
#
_cell.length_a   1.000
_cell.length_b   1.000
_cell.length_c   1.000
_cell.angle_alpha   90.00
_cell.angle_beta   90.00
_cell.angle_gamma   90.00
#
_symmetry.space_group_name_H-M   'P 1'
#
loop_
_entity.id
_entity.type
_entity.pdbx_description
1 polymer ?
#
loop_
_entity_poly.entity_id
_entity_poly.type
_entity_poly.pdbx_seq_one_letter_code
_entity_poly.pdbx_strand_id
1 'polypeptide(L)'
;RNLGLASRKATDLLQSVCESYREIFQSNYCDNQSMLKEKLEVTSACEPYLRLNELEVRAEGLNRYLNARLQENKSFTDEANPDSATNNFTTLGKKINNLVDYDLPNAMAFVIEGGVARDPSMLTSILEYKNKIDDLAMRTQQAYYDADKKGISIYEKSMTSIMMIPTVDEASEYYMSRTKTAMDALARSADASLSDATDYQSEIVSTNYVIQKIRELDAGQPRLAEAQAMVNKLEAAINEISEQLFVLD
;
A
#
# COMPACT_ATOMS: atom_id res chain seq x y z
N ARG A 1 -53.49 -5.98 24.30
CA ARG A 1 -52.24 -6.48 24.96
C ARG A 1 -51.12 -6.80 23.95
N ASN A 2 -51.38 -7.01 22.66
CA ASN A 2 -50.34 -7.40 21.69
C ASN A 2 -49.58 -6.23 21.05
N LEU A 3 -50.14 -5.00 21.04
CA LEU A 3 -49.50 -3.82 20.47
C LEU A 3 -48.21 -3.37 21.25
N GLY A 4 -48.19 -3.54 22.56
CA GLY A 4 -47.01 -3.19 23.39
C GLY A 4 -45.83 -4.14 23.19
N LEU A 5 -46.10 -5.44 22.89
CA LEU A 5 -45.05 -6.42 22.60
C LEU A 5 -44.45 -6.24 21.20
N ALA A 6 -45.30 -5.88 20.20
CA ALA A 6 -44.84 -5.57 18.86
C ALA A 6 -43.98 -4.30 18.81
N SER A 7 -44.35 -3.26 19.60
CA SER A 7 -43.58 -2.02 19.73
C SER A 7 -42.22 -2.25 20.39
N ARG A 8 -42.16 -3.06 21.46
CA ARG A 8 -40.88 -3.39 22.11
C ARG A 8 -39.95 -4.16 21.17
N LYS A 9 -40.45 -5.18 20.47
CA LYS A 9 -39.65 -5.93 19.48
C LYS A 9 -39.16 -5.04 18.35
N ALA A 10 -39.95 -4.08 17.90
CA ALA A 10 -39.56 -3.13 16.86
C ALA A 10 -38.45 -2.19 17.37
N THR A 11 -38.56 -1.74 18.63
CA THR A 11 -37.53 -0.89 19.25
C THR A 11 -36.24 -1.68 19.47
N ASP A 12 -36.30 -2.91 19.96
CA ASP A 12 -35.13 -3.79 20.16
C ASP A 12 -34.45 -4.10 18.82
N LEU A 13 -35.22 -4.33 17.76
CA LEU A 13 -34.69 -4.54 16.40
C LEU A 13 -34.01 -3.28 15.86
N LEU A 14 -34.63 -2.12 16.03
CA LEU A 14 -34.05 -0.85 15.60
C LEU A 14 -32.74 -0.55 16.34
N GLN A 15 -32.71 -0.80 17.64
CA GLN A 15 -31.52 -0.63 18.47
C GLN A 15 -30.41 -1.58 18.03
N SER A 16 -30.71 -2.86 17.79
CA SER A 16 -29.74 -3.83 17.26
C SER A 16 -29.18 -3.43 15.88
N VAL A 17 -30.02 -2.89 14.99
CA VAL A 17 -29.57 -2.36 13.68
C VAL A 17 -28.66 -1.15 13.86
N CYS A 18 -29.01 -0.22 14.75
CA CYS A 18 -28.17 0.94 15.06
C CYS A 18 -26.84 0.55 15.68
N GLU A 19 -26.84 -0.43 16.59
CA GLU A 19 -25.63 -0.98 17.21
C GLU A 19 -24.73 -1.67 16.17
N SER A 20 -25.29 -2.54 15.31
CA SER A 20 -24.56 -3.18 14.22
C SER A 20 -24.01 -2.18 13.22
N TYR A 21 -24.79 -1.16 12.87
CA TYR A 21 -24.30 -0.09 11.99
C TYR A 21 -23.17 0.70 12.64
N ARG A 22 -23.28 0.99 13.93
CA ARG A 22 -22.24 1.68 14.71
C ARG A 22 -20.96 0.83 14.77
N GLU A 23 -21.08 -0.48 15.03
CA GLU A 23 -19.94 -1.40 15.06
C GLU A 23 -19.26 -1.49 13.68
N ILE A 24 -20.04 -1.62 12.60
CA ILE A 24 -19.52 -1.63 11.23
C ILE A 24 -18.86 -0.28 10.88
N PHE A 25 -19.48 0.82 11.27
CA PHE A 25 -18.93 2.16 11.02
C PHE A 25 -17.65 2.37 11.82
N GLN A 26 -17.64 2.01 13.11
CA GLN A 26 -16.43 2.08 13.94
C GLN A 26 -15.32 1.20 13.36
N SER A 27 -15.60 -0.05 13.02
CA SER A 27 -14.62 -0.98 12.43
C SER A 27 -14.05 -0.48 11.10
N ASN A 28 -14.87 0.11 10.23
CA ASN A 28 -14.43 0.49 8.90
C ASN A 28 -13.88 1.92 8.80
N TYR A 29 -14.29 2.83 9.69
CA TYR A 29 -14.02 4.26 9.56
C TYR A 29 -13.38 4.92 10.78
N CYS A 30 -13.57 4.36 11.99
CA CYS A 30 -13.06 4.97 13.22
C CYS A 30 -12.00 4.12 13.93
N ASP A 31 -12.09 2.78 13.88
CA ASP A 31 -11.22 1.86 14.63
C ASP A 31 -10.00 1.37 13.87
N ASN A 32 -9.63 2.01 12.78
CA ASN A 32 -8.37 1.70 12.10
C ASN A 32 -7.14 2.21 12.90
N GLN A 33 -7.31 2.30 14.21
CA GLN A 33 -6.26 2.59 15.19
C GLN A 33 -5.37 1.37 15.49
N SER A 34 -5.61 0.22 14.85
CA SER A 34 -4.75 -0.95 15.03
C SER A 34 -3.28 -0.63 14.72
N MET A 35 -3.04 0.20 13.71
CA MET A 35 -1.69 0.68 13.37
C MET A 35 -1.07 1.58 14.45
N LEU A 36 -1.87 2.28 15.25
CA LEU A 36 -1.39 3.15 16.32
C LEU A 36 -1.12 2.38 17.62
N LYS A 37 -1.85 1.28 17.86
CA LYS A 37 -1.76 0.47 19.08
C LYS A 37 -0.59 -0.50 19.09
N GLU A 38 -0.16 -0.92 17.92
CA GLU A 38 0.91 -1.90 17.77
C GLU A 38 2.28 -1.20 17.90
N LYS A 39 2.92 -1.38 19.06
CA LYS A 39 4.29 -0.90 19.25
C LYS A 39 5.25 -1.82 18.50
N LEU A 40 6.18 -1.20 17.79
CA LEU A 40 7.32 -1.91 17.24
C LEU A 40 8.21 -2.35 18.41
N GLU A 41 8.37 -3.65 18.58
CA GLU A 41 9.34 -4.17 19.54
C GLU A 41 10.75 -3.88 19.04
N VAL A 42 11.56 -3.22 19.87
CA VAL A 42 12.97 -2.98 19.60
C VAL A 42 13.71 -4.31 19.64
N THR A 43 13.93 -4.90 18.49
CA THR A 43 14.64 -6.17 18.37
C THR A 43 16.12 -5.88 18.08
N SER A 44 16.96 -5.99 19.10
CA SER A 44 18.42 -5.78 18.99
C SER A 44 19.16 -6.75 18.04
N ALA A 45 18.43 -7.69 17.45
CA ALA A 45 18.96 -8.79 16.66
C ALA A 45 18.34 -8.92 15.26
N CYS A 46 17.73 -7.85 14.70
CA CYS A 46 17.11 -7.90 13.37
C CYS A 46 18.13 -7.66 12.24
N GLU A 47 17.76 -8.08 11.03
CA GLU A 47 18.47 -7.75 9.80
C GLU A 47 18.15 -6.29 9.42
N PRO A 48 19.14 -5.37 9.34
CA PRO A 48 18.87 -3.95 9.17
C PRO A 48 18.05 -3.63 7.91
N TYR A 49 18.36 -4.26 6.78
CA TYR A 49 17.64 -4.05 5.53
C TYR A 49 16.15 -4.41 5.63
N LEU A 50 15.85 -5.59 6.17
CA LEU A 50 14.45 -6.04 6.29
C LEU A 50 13.67 -5.17 7.28
N ARG A 51 14.34 -4.75 8.35
CA ARG A 51 13.70 -3.89 9.35
C ARG A 51 13.42 -2.50 8.82
N LEU A 52 14.33 -1.91 8.04
CA LEU A 52 14.10 -0.61 7.40
C LEU A 52 12.90 -0.65 6.43
N ASN A 53 12.75 -1.73 5.64
CA ASN A 53 11.57 -1.90 4.79
C ASN A 53 10.27 -1.97 5.62
N GLU A 54 10.27 -2.65 6.76
CA GLU A 54 9.12 -2.71 7.66
C GLU A 54 8.80 -1.32 8.25
N LEU A 55 9.82 -0.57 8.65
CA LEU A 55 9.68 0.79 9.15
C LEU A 55 9.15 1.76 8.09
N GLU A 56 9.57 1.61 6.85
CA GLU A 56 9.09 2.39 5.70
C GLU A 56 7.59 2.19 5.49
N VAL A 57 7.14 0.93 5.39
CA VAL A 57 5.71 0.59 5.25
C VAL A 57 4.89 1.18 6.40
N ARG A 58 5.41 1.11 7.63
CA ARG A 58 4.73 1.66 8.80
C ARG A 58 4.67 3.18 8.78
N ALA A 59 5.77 3.85 8.47
CA ALA A 59 5.84 5.31 8.39
C ALA A 59 4.91 5.86 7.30
N GLU A 60 4.87 5.21 6.13
CA GLU A 60 3.92 5.56 5.07
C GLU A 60 2.45 5.33 5.51
N GLY A 61 2.19 4.26 6.24
CA GLY A 61 0.87 4.00 6.82
C GLY A 61 0.43 5.12 7.76
N LEU A 62 1.31 5.53 8.68
CA LEU A 62 1.07 6.65 9.59
C LEU A 62 0.89 7.97 8.84
N ASN A 63 1.68 8.21 7.79
CA ASN A 63 1.57 9.41 6.96
C ASN A 63 0.21 9.46 6.24
N ARG A 64 -0.24 8.35 5.67
CA ARG A 64 -1.57 8.26 5.04
C ARG A 64 -2.70 8.51 6.05
N TYR A 65 -2.61 7.91 7.22
CA TYR A 65 -3.58 8.11 8.30
C TYR A 65 -3.66 9.58 8.72
N LEU A 66 -2.51 10.20 8.99
CA LEU A 66 -2.42 11.60 9.39
C LEU A 66 -2.95 12.55 8.32
N ASN A 67 -2.63 12.31 7.04
CA ASN A 67 -3.15 13.11 5.93
C ASN A 67 -4.68 13.01 5.80
N ALA A 68 -5.26 11.83 6.02
CA ALA A 68 -6.71 11.65 6.08
C ALA A 68 -7.33 12.50 7.21
N ARG A 69 -6.74 12.44 8.43
CA ARG A 69 -7.21 13.25 9.57
C ARG A 69 -7.07 14.75 9.34
N LEU A 70 -5.97 15.20 8.72
CA LEU A 70 -5.79 16.61 8.35
C LEU A 70 -6.83 17.08 7.33
N GLN A 71 -7.25 16.22 6.40
CA GLN A 71 -8.31 16.57 5.45
C GLN A 71 -9.67 16.65 6.10
N GLU A 72 -10.01 15.72 7.00
CA GLU A 72 -11.26 15.73 7.76
C GLU A 72 -11.37 16.98 8.65
N ASN A 73 -10.28 17.43 9.23
CA ASN A 73 -10.22 18.54 10.18
C ASN A 73 -9.87 19.90 9.55
N LYS A 74 -9.82 20.03 8.23
CA LYS A 74 -9.51 21.30 7.54
C LYS A 74 -10.40 22.49 7.95
N SER A 75 -11.65 22.21 8.35
CA SER A 75 -12.60 23.22 8.80
C SER A 75 -12.38 23.69 10.25
N PHE A 76 -11.51 23.04 11.01
CA PHE A 76 -11.20 23.32 12.41
C PHE A 76 -9.83 23.96 12.63
N THR A 77 -9.20 24.50 11.55
CA THR A 77 -7.94 25.23 11.67
C THR A 77 -8.15 26.55 12.39
N ASP A 78 -7.80 26.60 13.67
CA ASP A 78 -7.73 27.84 14.45
C ASP A 78 -6.27 28.36 14.41
N GLU A 79 -5.99 29.26 13.48
CA GLU A 79 -4.66 29.90 13.35
C GLU A 79 -4.30 30.75 14.60
N ALA A 80 -5.30 31.14 15.39
CA ALA A 80 -5.11 31.94 16.59
C ALA A 80 -4.70 31.13 17.82
N ASN A 81 -4.85 29.80 17.79
CA ASN A 81 -4.51 28.93 18.91
C ASN A 81 -3.41 27.93 18.52
N PRO A 82 -2.11 28.24 18.82
CA PRO A 82 -0.98 27.38 18.46
C PRO A 82 -1.01 26.00 19.14
N ASP A 83 -1.75 25.84 20.22
CA ASP A 83 -1.90 24.57 20.95
C ASP A 83 -3.14 23.77 20.50
N SER A 84 -3.79 24.18 19.42
CA SER A 84 -4.93 23.43 18.88
C SER A 84 -4.51 22.04 18.38
N ALA A 85 -5.41 21.06 18.47
CA ALA A 85 -5.18 19.69 17.97
C ALA A 85 -4.74 19.69 16.50
N THR A 86 -5.26 20.61 15.67
CA THR A 86 -4.89 20.77 14.27
C THR A 86 -3.44 21.19 14.07
N ASN A 87 -2.93 22.11 14.91
CA ASN A 87 -1.52 22.50 14.86
C ASN A 87 -0.61 21.34 15.27
N ASN A 88 -1.05 20.52 16.20
CA ASN A 88 -0.34 19.31 16.60
C ASN A 88 -0.30 18.28 15.47
N PHE A 89 -1.40 18.03 14.77
CA PHE A 89 -1.44 17.17 13.58
C PHE A 89 -0.53 17.69 12.47
N THR A 90 -0.52 19.00 12.21
CA THR A 90 0.38 19.63 11.23
C THR A 90 1.85 19.44 11.61
N THR A 91 2.18 19.56 12.89
CA THR A 91 3.55 19.37 13.39
C THR A 91 3.98 17.91 13.26
N LEU A 92 3.09 16.97 13.61
CA LEU A 92 3.34 15.54 13.39
C LEU A 92 3.49 15.20 11.91
N GLY A 93 2.70 15.82 11.03
CA GLY A 93 2.83 15.68 9.59
C GLY A 93 4.20 16.08 9.07
N LYS A 94 4.76 17.17 9.57
CA LYS A 94 6.13 17.58 9.23
C LYS A 94 7.17 16.58 9.74
N LYS A 95 7.00 16.06 10.97
CA LYS A 95 7.90 15.05 11.53
C LYS A 95 7.88 13.77 10.70
N ILE A 96 6.70 13.24 10.36
CA ILE A 96 6.56 12.00 9.58
C ILE A 96 7.08 12.18 8.15
N ASN A 97 6.80 13.32 7.51
CA ASN A 97 7.32 13.61 6.18
C ASN A 97 8.86 13.67 6.19
N ASN A 98 9.47 14.33 7.17
CA ASN A 98 10.94 14.32 7.28
C ASN A 98 11.50 12.91 7.45
N LEU A 99 10.81 12.06 8.21
CA LEU A 99 11.21 10.69 8.43
C LEU A 99 11.11 9.85 7.14
N VAL A 100 10.01 9.99 6.39
CA VAL A 100 9.78 9.28 5.12
C VAL A 100 10.66 9.82 4.00
N ASP A 101 10.81 11.14 3.88
CA ASP A 101 11.48 11.76 2.74
C ASP A 101 13.01 11.82 2.90
N TYR A 102 13.53 11.78 4.14
CA TYR A 102 14.97 11.96 4.40
C TYR A 102 15.59 10.88 5.28
N ASP A 103 15.05 10.62 6.46
CA ASP A 103 15.74 9.78 7.44
C ASP A 103 15.73 8.30 7.04
N LEU A 104 14.59 7.77 6.59
CA LEU A 104 14.47 6.39 6.11
C LEU A 104 15.29 6.16 4.82
N PRO A 105 15.18 6.99 3.77
CA PRO A 105 16.01 6.84 2.58
C PRO A 105 17.51 6.92 2.86
N ASN A 106 17.94 7.80 3.76
CA ASN A 106 19.36 7.90 4.15
C ASN A 106 19.85 6.64 4.86
N ALA A 107 19.06 6.10 5.79
CA ALA A 107 19.41 4.84 6.47
C ALA A 107 19.42 3.66 5.49
N MET A 108 18.43 3.60 4.57
CA MET A 108 18.37 2.59 3.53
C MET A 108 19.58 2.67 2.60
N ALA A 109 19.94 3.87 2.13
CA ALA A 109 21.12 4.10 1.31
C ALA A 109 22.41 3.67 2.04
N PHE A 110 22.54 3.98 3.33
CA PHE A 110 23.70 3.55 4.14
C PHE A 110 23.81 2.03 4.19
N VAL A 111 22.70 1.33 4.39
CA VAL A 111 22.66 -0.13 4.48
C VAL A 111 22.97 -0.77 3.12
N ILE A 112 22.31 -0.30 2.05
CA ILE A 112 22.46 -0.86 0.70
C ILE A 112 23.85 -0.59 0.14
N GLU A 113 24.26 0.69 0.09
CA GLU A 113 25.54 1.09 -0.48
C GLU A 113 26.74 0.60 0.35
N GLY A 114 26.51 0.38 1.64
CA GLY A 114 27.51 -0.23 2.52
C GLY A 114 27.56 -1.75 2.47
N GLY A 115 26.62 -2.43 1.81
CA GLY A 115 26.49 -3.88 1.83
C GLY A 115 26.28 -4.42 3.26
N VAL A 116 25.59 -3.64 4.12
CA VAL A 116 25.49 -3.95 5.54
C VAL A 116 24.42 -5.02 5.77
N ALA A 117 24.86 -6.20 6.14
CA ALA A 117 23.98 -7.31 6.51
C ALA A 117 24.50 -7.99 7.77
N ARG A 118 23.61 -8.44 8.62
CA ARG A 118 23.94 -9.23 9.81
C ARG A 118 24.31 -10.66 9.44
N ASP A 119 23.51 -11.25 8.58
CA ASP A 119 23.75 -12.55 7.95
C ASP A 119 23.60 -12.41 6.42
N PRO A 120 24.69 -12.11 5.70
CA PRO A 120 24.68 -11.91 4.27
C PRO A 120 24.11 -13.11 3.49
N SER A 121 24.38 -14.33 3.96
CA SER A 121 23.91 -15.55 3.30
C SER A 121 22.41 -15.73 3.44
N MET A 122 21.88 -15.53 4.65
CA MET A 122 20.45 -15.60 4.92
C MET A 122 19.69 -14.50 4.18
N LEU A 123 20.17 -13.25 4.26
CA LEU A 123 19.52 -12.12 3.58
C LEU A 123 19.49 -12.31 2.05
N THR A 124 20.61 -12.74 1.46
CA THR A 124 20.66 -13.04 0.03
C THR A 124 19.66 -14.13 -0.36
N SER A 125 19.53 -15.18 0.46
CA SER A 125 18.57 -16.27 0.20
C SER A 125 17.11 -15.79 0.26
N ILE A 126 16.79 -14.91 1.20
CA ILE A 126 15.45 -14.29 1.31
C ILE A 126 15.15 -13.44 0.09
N LEU A 127 16.09 -12.59 -0.33
CA LEU A 127 15.93 -11.71 -1.47
C LEU A 127 15.84 -12.48 -2.80
N GLU A 128 16.62 -13.55 -2.98
CA GLU A 128 16.51 -14.45 -4.13
C GLU A 128 15.16 -15.16 -4.17
N TYR A 129 14.61 -15.53 -3.01
CA TYR A 129 13.27 -16.11 -2.95
C TYR A 129 12.20 -15.08 -3.32
N LYS A 130 12.30 -13.83 -2.81
CA LYS A 130 11.43 -12.73 -3.23
C LYS A 130 11.47 -12.55 -4.75
N ASN A 131 12.66 -12.48 -5.35
CA ASN A 131 12.80 -12.36 -6.81
C ASN A 131 12.12 -13.48 -7.59
N LYS A 132 12.12 -14.71 -7.08
CA LYS A 132 11.40 -15.83 -7.72
C LYS A 132 9.88 -15.64 -7.68
N ILE A 133 9.36 -15.11 -6.58
CA ILE A 133 7.92 -14.82 -6.46
C ILE A 133 7.55 -13.67 -7.39
N ASP A 134 8.34 -12.61 -7.43
CA ASP A 134 8.12 -11.45 -8.31
C ASP A 134 8.22 -11.83 -9.79
N ASP A 135 9.17 -12.71 -10.19
CA ASP A 135 9.27 -13.24 -11.56
C ASP A 135 8.04 -14.07 -11.94
N LEU A 136 7.50 -14.87 -11.00
CA LEU A 136 6.28 -15.63 -11.23
C LEU A 136 5.07 -14.70 -11.40
N ALA A 137 4.95 -13.67 -10.56
CA ALA A 137 3.91 -12.67 -10.64
C ALA A 137 3.99 -11.88 -11.96
N MET A 138 5.18 -11.42 -12.33
CA MET A 138 5.45 -10.74 -13.60
C MET A 138 5.00 -11.57 -14.80
N ARG A 139 5.38 -12.85 -14.84
CA ARG A 139 4.97 -13.76 -15.94
C ARG A 139 3.47 -13.99 -15.97
N THR A 140 2.82 -14.01 -14.82
CA THR A 140 1.37 -14.14 -14.72
C THR A 140 0.68 -12.92 -15.33
N GLN A 141 1.13 -11.71 -14.99
CA GLN A 141 0.60 -10.47 -15.57
C GLN A 141 0.88 -10.39 -17.08
N GLN A 142 2.06 -10.81 -17.51
CA GLN A 142 2.38 -10.89 -18.95
C GLN A 142 1.43 -11.85 -19.68
N ALA A 143 1.07 -12.98 -19.08
CA ALA A 143 0.12 -13.93 -19.68
C ALA A 143 -1.31 -13.32 -19.77
N TYR A 144 -1.74 -12.54 -18.78
CA TYR A 144 -3.01 -11.81 -18.86
C TYR A 144 -2.99 -10.75 -19.96
N TYR A 145 -1.94 -9.94 -20.05
CA TYR A 145 -1.74 -8.99 -21.14
C TYR A 145 -1.85 -9.66 -22.53
N ASP A 146 -1.16 -10.78 -22.71
CA ASP A 146 -1.19 -11.52 -23.99
C ASP A 146 -2.57 -12.10 -24.31
N ALA A 147 -3.29 -12.58 -23.30
CA ALA A 147 -4.65 -13.08 -23.43
C ALA A 147 -5.63 -11.97 -23.83
N ASP A 148 -5.57 -10.81 -23.17
CA ASP A 148 -6.41 -9.65 -23.48
C ASP A 148 -6.14 -9.11 -24.87
N LYS A 149 -4.88 -8.98 -25.26
CA LYS A 149 -4.47 -8.58 -26.61
C LYS A 149 -4.98 -9.54 -27.70
N LYS A 150 -4.96 -10.84 -27.41
CA LYS A 150 -5.54 -11.85 -28.29
C LYS A 150 -7.07 -11.70 -28.38
N GLY A 151 -7.74 -11.43 -27.26
CA GLY A 151 -9.17 -11.13 -27.20
C GLY A 151 -9.54 -9.94 -28.08
N ILE A 152 -8.82 -8.82 -27.98
CA ILE A 152 -8.99 -7.62 -28.81
C ILE A 152 -8.88 -7.99 -30.29
N SER A 153 -7.85 -8.74 -30.68
CA SER A 153 -7.66 -9.15 -32.08
C SER A 153 -8.82 -10.02 -32.62
N ILE A 154 -9.42 -10.87 -31.78
CA ILE A 154 -10.60 -11.66 -32.14
C ILE A 154 -11.82 -10.74 -32.38
N TYR A 155 -12.06 -9.76 -31.52
CA TYR A 155 -13.14 -8.79 -31.67
C TYR A 155 -12.95 -7.90 -32.90
N GLU A 156 -11.74 -7.41 -33.18
CA GLU A 156 -11.39 -6.65 -34.38
C GLU A 156 -11.75 -7.41 -35.67
N LYS A 157 -11.37 -8.68 -35.74
CA LYS A 157 -11.70 -9.55 -36.89
C LYS A 157 -13.20 -9.75 -37.04
N SER A 158 -13.92 -9.92 -35.92
CA SER A 158 -15.36 -10.06 -35.92
C SER A 158 -16.05 -8.78 -36.41
N MET A 159 -15.61 -7.60 -35.98
CA MET A 159 -16.13 -6.31 -36.46
C MET A 159 -15.89 -6.12 -37.96
N THR A 160 -14.71 -6.43 -38.45
CA THR A 160 -14.39 -6.34 -39.88
C THR A 160 -15.30 -7.23 -40.72
N SER A 161 -15.64 -8.42 -40.23
CA SER A 161 -16.57 -9.33 -40.89
C SER A 161 -18.00 -8.81 -40.95
N ILE A 162 -18.46 -8.14 -39.89
CA ILE A 162 -19.79 -7.53 -39.81
C ILE A 162 -19.92 -6.33 -40.77
N MET A 163 -18.88 -5.49 -40.87
CA MET A 163 -18.86 -4.32 -41.77
C MET A 163 -18.92 -4.68 -43.26
N MET A 164 -18.59 -5.91 -43.65
CA MET A 164 -18.66 -6.39 -45.01
C MET A 164 -20.08 -6.82 -45.44
N ILE A 165 -21.05 -6.82 -44.53
CA ILE A 165 -22.46 -7.17 -44.84
C ILE A 165 -23.20 -5.89 -45.24
N PRO A 166 -23.85 -5.82 -46.44
CA PRO A 166 -24.45 -4.58 -46.95
C PRO A 166 -25.74 -4.11 -46.26
N THR A 167 -26.31 -4.90 -45.35
CA THR A 167 -27.51 -4.57 -44.59
C THR A 167 -27.17 -4.25 -43.15
N VAL A 168 -27.00 -2.95 -42.86
CA VAL A 168 -26.87 -2.46 -41.48
C VAL A 168 -28.25 -2.27 -40.91
N ASP A 169 -28.70 -3.14 -40.01
CA ASP A 169 -29.90 -2.99 -39.22
C ASP A 169 -29.56 -2.58 -37.76
N GLU A 170 -30.58 -2.23 -36.97
CA GLU A 170 -30.42 -1.83 -35.57
C GLU A 170 -29.69 -2.90 -34.72
N ALA A 171 -29.79 -4.18 -35.10
CA ALA A 171 -29.10 -5.26 -34.43
C ALA A 171 -27.57 -5.17 -34.69
N SER A 172 -27.14 -4.77 -35.88
CA SER A 172 -25.71 -4.60 -36.23
C SER A 172 -25.09 -3.44 -35.43
N GLU A 173 -25.78 -2.32 -35.23
CA GLU A 173 -25.33 -1.20 -34.42
C GLU A 173 -25.18 -1.60 -32.94
N TYR A 174 -26.11 -2.36 -32.40
CA TYR A 174 -26.02 -2.90 -31.05
C TYR A 174 -24.82 -3.81 -30.87
N TYR A 175 -24.59 -4.74 -31.80
CA TYR A 175 -23.44 -5.63 -31.75
C TYR A 175 -22.13 -4.87 -31.86
N MET A 176 -22.01 -3.87 -32.74
CA MET A 176 -20.82 -3.03 -32.85
C MET A 176 -20.53 -2.25 -31.57
N SER A 177 -21.56 -1.64 -30.96
CA SER A 177 -21.42 -0.90 -29.69
C SER A 177 -20.94 -1.82 -28.56
N ARG A 178 -21.54 -3.00 -28.43
CA ARG A 178 -21.16 -3.99 -27.41
C ARG A 178 -19.73 -4.52 -27.61
N THR A 179 -19.36 -4.78 -28.86
CA THR A 179 -18.00 -5.23 -29.20
C THR A 179 -16.97 -4.15 -28.87
N LYS A 180 -17.25 -2.89 -29.19
CA LYS A 180 -16.38 -1.76 -28.84
C LYS A 180 -16.21 -1.64 -27.33
N THR A 181 -17.29 -1.74 -26.56
CA THR A 181 -17.23 -1.71 -25.09
C THR A 181 -16.39 -2.86 -24.52
N ALA A 182 -16.50 -4.07 -25.10
CA ALA A 182 -15.68 -5.21 -24.70
C ALA A 182 -14.22 -5.01 -25.03
N MET A 183 -13.89 -4.46 -26.22
CA MET A 183 -12.53 -4.12 -26.59
C MET A 183 -11.92 -3.06 -25.69
N ASP A 184 -12.67 -2.00 -25.34
CA ASP A 184 -12.22 -0.96 -24.42
C ASP A 184 -11.97 -1.51 -23.00
N ALA A 185 -12.76 -2.50 -22.57
CA ALA A 185 -12.54 -3.20 -21.30
C ALA A 185 -11.27 -4.05 -21.31
N LEU A 186 -11.06 -4.83 -22.37
CA LEU A 186 -9.85 -5.63 -22.56
C LEU A 186 -8.60 -4.77 -22.70
N ALA A 187 -8.69 -3.64 -23.40
CA ALA A 187 -7.55 -2.72 -23.55
C ALA A 187 -7.13 -2.15 -22.17
N ARG A 188 -8.10 -1.73 -21.35
CA ARG A 188 -7.81 -1.26 -19.97
C ARG A 188 -7.23 -2.37 -19.10
N SER A 189 -7.72 -3.60 -19.23
CA SER A 189 -7.19 -4.77 -18.51
C SER A 189 -5.76 -5.06 -18.95
N ALA A 190 -5.48 -5.02 -20.25
CA ALA A 190 -4.15 -5.21 -20.80
C ALA A 190 -3.16 -4.13 -20.31
N ASP A 191 -3.58 -2.85 -20.31
CA ASP A 191 -2.74 -1.75 -19.82
C ASP A 191 -2.43 -1.92 -18.33
N ALA A 192 -3.41 -2.31 -17.51
CA ALA A 192 -3.21 -2.60 -16.09
C ALA A 192 -2.22 -3.77 -15.88
N SER A 193 -2.42 -4.88 -16.59
CA SER A 193 -1.53 -6.04 -16.50
C SER A 193 -0.11 -5.72 -16.96
N LEU A 194 0.06 -4.87 -17.99
CA LEU A 194 1.39 -4.43 -18.43
C LEU A 194 2.07 -3.53 -17.39
N SER A 195 1.31 -2.63 -16.75
CA SER A 195 1.80 -1.79 -15.65
C SER A 195 2.28 -2.66 -14.50
N ASP A 196 1.45 -3.60 -14.03
CA ASP A 196 1.80 -4.51 -12.95
C ASP A 196 3.04 -5.34 -13.28
N ALA A 197 3.15 -5.86 -14.51
CA ALA A 197 4.33 -6.60 -14.95
C ALA A 197 5.61 -5.74 -14.92
N THR A 198 5.49 -4.45 -15.28
CA THR A 198 6.61 -3.50 -15.25
C THR A 198 7.03 -3.19 -13.82
N ASP A 199 6.06 -3.08 -12.89
CA ASP A 199 6.33 -2.85 -11.46
C ASP A 199 7.10 -4.04 -10.86
N TYR A 200 6.67 -5.28 -11.11
CA TYR A 200 7.42 -6.47 -10.69
C TYR A 200 8.82 -6.53 -11.30
N GLN A 201 8.98 -6.15 -12.58
CA GLN A 201 10.30 -6.10 -13.21
C GLN A 201 11.21 -5.09 -12.51
N SER A 202 10.69 -3.92 -12.13
CA SER A 202 11.42 -2.89 -11.38
C SER A 202 11.85 -3.40 -10.01
N GLU A 203 10.96 -4.09 -9.29
CA GLU A 203 11.25 -4.73 -8.00
C GLU A 203 12.39 -5.75 -8.11
N ILE A 204 12.36 -6.60 -9.14
CA ILE A 204 13.42 -7.60 -9.39
C ILE A 204 14.76 -6.91 -9.63
N VAL A 205 14.79 -5.84 -10.43
CA VAL A 205 16.03 -5.09 -10.71
C VAL A 205 16.57 -4.45 -9.43
N SER A 206 15.72 -3.82 -8.64
CA SER A 206 16.08 -3.21 -7.36
C SER A 206 16.61 -4.26 -6.37
N THR A 207 15.92 -5.37 -6.21
CA THR A 207 16.33 -6.46 -5.33
C THR A 207 17.66 -7.09 -5.75
N ASN A 208 17.89 -7.27 -7.05
CA ASN A 208 19.16 -7.76 -7.57
C ASN A 208 20.33 -6.79 -7.28
N TYR A 209 20.09 -5.49 -7.33
CA TYR A 209 21.09 -4.49 -6.95
C TYR A 209 21.49 -4.64 -5.49
N VAL A 210 20.54 -4.82 -4.58
CA VAL A 210 20.82 -5.07 -3.15
C VAL A 210 21.62 -6.36 -2.96
N ILE A 211 21.23 -7.45 -3.62
CA ILE A 211 21.97 -8.72 -3.56
C ILE A 211 23.40 -8.55 -4.03
N GLN A 212 23.61 -7.81 -5.12
CA GLN A 212 24.93 -7.54 -5.65
C GLN A 212 25.79 -6.79 -4.63
N LYS A 213 25.26 -5.73 -4.01
CA LYS A 213 25.98 -4.95 -3.00
C LYS A 213 26.36 -5.77 -1.77
N ILE A 214 25.45 -6.62 -1.29
CA ILE A 214 25.73 -7.53 -0.17
C ILE A 214 26.87 -8.51 -0.50
N ARG A 215 26.94 -8.99 -1.74
CA ARG A 215 27.96 -9.96 -2.17
C ARG A 215 29.33 -9.32 -2.43
N GLU A 216 29.34 -8.07 -2.90
CA GLU A 216 30.58 -7.36 -3.25
C GLU A 216 31.28 -6.76 -2.04
N LEU A 217 30.55 -6.46 -0.98
CA LEU A 217 31.02 -5.70 0.16
C LEU A 217 31.02 -6.56 1.43
N ASP A 218 32.17 -6.65 2.08
CA ASP A 218 32.27 -7.20 3.44
C ASP A 218 32.14 -6.04 4.44
N ALA A 219 30.91 -5.76 4.84
CA ALA A 219 30.62 -4.73 5.84
C ALA A 219 30.98 -5.23 7.23
N GLY A 220 32.14 -4.79 7.72
CA GLY A 220 32.63 -5.16 9.06
C GLY A 220 31.68 -4.73 10.19
N GLN A 221 31.88 -5.30 11.37
CA GLN A 221 31.09 -5.09 12.60
C GLN A 221 30.80 -3.61 12.96
N PRO A 222 31.74 -2.63 12.74
CA PRO A 222 31.44 -1.23 13.03
C PRO A 222 30.28 -0.66 12.24
N ARG A 223 30.16 -0.99 10.94
CA ARG A 223 29.04 -0.54 10.08
C ARG A 223 27.72 -1.18 10.47
N LEU A 224 27.74 -2.45 10.87
CA LEU A 224 26.54 -3.13 11.37
C LEU A 224 26.02 -2.45 12.65
N ALA A 225 26.91 -2.11 13.58
CA ALA A 225 26.51 -1.40 14.80
C ALA A 225 25.93 -0.01 14.51
N GLU A 226 26.48 0.71 13.54
CA GLU A 226 25.98 2.01 13.10
C GLU A 226 24.59 1.87 12.42
N ALA A 227 24.43 0.92 11.52
CA ALA A 227 23.13 0.62 10.91
C ALA A 227 22.09 0.26 11.97
N GLN A 228 22.42 -0.57 12.95
CA GLN A 228 21.52 -0.94 14.04
C GLN A 228 21.15 0.29 14.89
N ALA A 229 22.07 1.22 15.13
CA ALA A 229 21.78 2.46 15.84
C ALA A 229 20.83 3.36 15.05
N MET A 230 20.97 3.43 13.72
CA MET A 230 20.03 4.15 12.84
C MET A 230 18.63 3.52 12.89
N VAL A 231 18.53 2.21 12.76
CA VAL A 231 17.27 1.47 12.86
C VAL A 231 16.58 1.76 14.20
N ASN A 232 17.29 1.62 15.31
CA ASN A 232 16.73 1.86 16.65
C ASN A 232 16.24 3.31 16.83
N LYS A 233 16.95 4.28 16.25
CA LYS A 233 16.55 5.69 16.28
C LYS A 233 15.27 5.91 15.49
N LEU A 234 15.14 5.30 14.31
CA LEU A 234 13.94 5.39 13.46
C LEU A 234 12.73 4.70 14.11
N GLU A 235 12.93 3.52 14.70
CA GLU A 235 11.89 2.83 15.49
C GLU A 235 11.36 3.70 16.62
N ALA A 236 12.27 4.31 17.39
CA ALA A 236 11.88 5.20 18.49
C ALA A 236 11.08 6.40 17.99
N ALA A 237 11.49 7.02 16.87
CA ALA A 237 10.80 8.14 16.27
C ALA A 237 9.40 7.76 15.76
N ILE A 238 9.26 6.61 15.10
CA ILE A 238 7.96 6.11 14.61
C ILE A 238 7.03 5.79 15.79
N ASN A 239 7.53 5.14 16.84
CA ASN A 239 6.76 4.84 18.03
C ASN A 239 6.30 6.12 18.74
N GLU A 240 7.18 7.13 18.86
CA GLU A 240 6.82 8.44 19.45
C GLU A 240 5.70 9.11 18.67
N ILE A 241 5.81 9.15 17.33
CA ILE A 241 4.77 9.73 16.46
C ILE A 241 3.46 8.95 16.60
N SER A 242 3.51 7.61 16.62
CA SER A 242 2.34 6.76 16.80
C SER A 242 1.62 7.01 18.14
N GLU A 243 2.38 7.14 19.24
CA GLU A 243 1.85 7.47 20.57
C GLU A 243 1.23 8.87 20.60
N GLN A 244 1.89 9.87 20.00
CA GLN A 244 1.37 11.23 19.92
C GLN A 244 0.09 11.30 19.09
N LEU A 245 0.02 10.56 17.96
CA LEU A 245 -1.21 10.46 17.17
C LEU A 245 -2.33 9.80 17.94
N PHE A 246 -2.05 8.72 18.67
CA PHE A 246 -3.05 8.03 19.50
C PHE A 246 -3.65 8.90 20.60
N VAL A 247 -2.87 9.83 21.15
CA VAL A 247 -3.35 10.77 22.18
C VAL A 247 -4.19 11.90 21.59
N LEU A 248 -3.93 12.28 20.33
CA LEU A 248 -4.62 13.36 19.64
C LEU A 248 -5.95 12.93 18.99
N ASP A 249 -6.09 11.65 18.66
CA ASP A 249 -7.25 11.06 18.00
C ASP A 249 -8.31 10.59 19.01
#